data_aeecd8795ce8fa0094dac094fb72bbd0
#
_entry.id   aeecd8795ce8fa0094dac094fb72bbd0
#
_cell.length_a   1.000
_cell.length_b   1.000
_cell.length_c   1.000
_cell.angle_alpha   90.00
_cell.angle_beta   90.00
_cell.angle_gamma   90.00
#
_symmetry.space_group_name_H-M   'P 1'
#
loop_
_entity.id
_entity.type
_entity.pdbx_description
1 polymer ?
#
loop_
_entity_poly.entity_id
_entity_poly.type
_entity_poly.pdbx_seq_one_letter_code
_entity_poly.pdbx_strand_id
1 'polypeptide(L)'
;NQKFISNFEIVNQDIDLDQRYVEVQIKANVAEVKIQQKLKQLGILHDRMGYKSLMLVYQERTATAIPRDHGTVQNTIPAVQETFAENGFRTFDQQTMRQVYRLLDQDKSDRLPVDILIALALNYNAEILVIMEIIPGKRDNLKGSFYQVKSNVRFSVFNTADGQQIAETVVEGIERSVNNPDENQWQSLLQRAGTHAVLENVRQSIEQITLFYQRTGDMVQVYTIVFSGYSPRRESFIINYLENTAEYLQLAELKNTFGHLVLELLTL
;
A
#
# COMPACT_ATOMS: atom_id res chain seq x y z
N ASN A 1 23.18 -7.20 19.77
CA ASN A 1 23.30 -5.82 19.26
C ASN A 1 24.06 -5.70 17.93
N GLN A 2 24.98 -6.60 17.59
CA GLN A 2 25.73 -6.58 16.30
C GLN A 2 24.85 -6.83 15.05
N LYS A 3 23.62 -7.34 15.19
CA LYS A 3 22.75 -7.67 14.06
C LYS A 3 22.17 -6.46 13.34
N PHE A 4 22.15 -5.29 13.98
CA PHE A 4 21.53 -4.08 13.43
C PHE A 4 22.54 -3.02 12.98
N ILE A 5 23.79 -3.18 13.39
CA ILE A 5 24.89 -2.28 13.02
C ILE A 5 25.66 -2.95 11.89
N SER A 6 25.74 -2.28 10.75
CA SER A 6 26.48 -2.77 9.57
C SER A 6 27.93 -2.32 9.59
N ASN A 7 28.20 -1.16 10.16
CA ASN A 7 29.54 -0.60 10.32
C ASN A 7 29.53 0.43 11.44
N PHE A 8 30.65 0.61 12.14
CA PHE A 8 30.81 1.69 13.11
C PHE A 8 32.22 2.28 13.03
N GLU A 9 32.31 3.54 13.39
CA GLU A 9 33.56 4.30 13.47
C GLU A 9 33.64 4.98 14.83
N ILE A 10 34.76 4.87 15.52
CA ILE A 10 34.99 5.62 16.75
C ILE A 10 35.38 7.03 16.35
N VAL A 11 34.54 8.00 16.69
CA VAL A 11 34.74 9.42 16.35
C VAL A 11 35.58 10.12 17.38
N ASN A 12 35.38 9.76 18.64
CA ASN A 12 36.16 10.33 19.77
C ASN A 12 36.26 9.32 20.90
N GLN A 13 37.39 9.39 21.62
CA GLN A 13 37.62 8.60 22.83
C GLN A 13 38.30 9.50 23.85
N ASP A 14 37.68 9.61 25.01
CA ASP A 14 38.25 10.32 26.17
C ASP A 14 38.47 9.34 27.33
N ILE A 15 39.68 9.35 27.90
CA ILE A 15 40.07 8.43 28.95
C ILE A 15 40.55 9.27 30.12
N ASP A 16 39.82 9.30 31.22
CA ASP A 16 40.19 9.87 32.48
C ASP A 16 40.65 8.74 33.45
N LEU A 17 41.93 8.61 33.58
CA LEU A 17 42.54 7.57 34.44
C LEU A 17 42.39 7.87 35.94
N ASP A 18 42.25 9.13 36.33
CA ASP A 18 42.09 9.54 37.72
C ASP A 18 40.67 9.25 38.22
N GLN A 19 39.68 9.45 37.38
CA GLN A 19 38.29 9.12 37.68
C GLN A 19 37.87 7.71 37.23
N ARG A 20 38.77 6.95 36.62
CA ARG A 20 38.53 5.62 36.03
C ARG A 20 37.32 5.62 35.06
N TYR A 21 37.20 6.65 34.26
CA TYR A 21 36.13 6.88 33.32
C TYR A 21 36.67 6.81 31.90
N VAL A 22 35.88 6.17 31.02
CA VAL A 22 36.16 6.11 29.59
C VAL A 22 34.87 6.49 28.85
N GLU A 23 34.95 7.58 28.09
CA GLU A 23 33.88 7.99 27.17
C GLU A 23 34.28 7.65 25.74
N VAL A 24 33.41 6.99 25.00
CA VAL A 24 33.65 6.64 23.60
C VAL A 24 32.45 7.11 22.78
N GLN A 25 32.71 8.02 21.85
CA GLN A 25 31.68 8.47 20.87
C GLN A 25 31.82 7.65 19.59
N ILE A 26 30.73 6.98 19.23
CA ILE A 26 30.69 6.08 18.08
C ILE A 26 29.69 6.62 17.05
N LYS A 27 30.10 6.68 15.77
CA LYS A 27 29.22 6.85 14.63
C LYS A 27 28.94 5.48 14.04
N ALA A 28 27.67 5.07 13.99
CA ALA A 28 27.27 3.76 13.49
C ALA A 28 26.31 3.89 12.32
N ASN A 29 26.51 3.06 11.30
CA ASN A 29 25.53 2.87 10.23
C ASN A 29 24.54 1.76 10.65
N VAL A 30 23.31 2.14 10.80
CA VAL A 30 22.25 1.25 11.23
C VAL A 30 21.53 0.68 10.01
N ALA A 31 21.37 -0.62 9.95
CA ALA A 31 20.59 -1.27 8.89
C ALA A 31 19.10 -1.04 9.14
N GLU A 32 18.57 0.07 8.65
CA GLU A 32 17.16 0.48 8.81
C GLU A 32 16.19 -0.62 8.43
N VAL A 33 16.43 -1.29 7.31
CA VAL A 33 15.61 -2.43 6.86
C VAL A 33 15.51 -3.56 7.90
N LYS A 34 16.63 -3.87 8.59
CA LYS A 34 16.63 -4.92 9.64
C LYS A 34 15.88 -4.48 10.89
N ILE A 35 15.94 -3.20 11.23
CA ILE A 35 15.16 -2.65 12.35
C ILE A 35 13.69 -2.69 12.02
N GLN A 36 13.28 -2.23 10.83
CA GLN A 36 11.89 -2.27 10.37
C GLN A 36 11.35 -3.69 10.38
N GLN A 37 12.10 -4.68 9.85
CA GLN A 37 11.71 -6.08 9.90
C GLN A 37 11.51 -6.57 11.34
N LYS A 38 12.35 -6.13 12.27
CA LYS A 38 12.21 -6.53 13.67
C LYS A 38 11.05 -5.85 14.37
N LEU A 39 10.81 -4.58 14.11
CA LEU A 39 9.64 -3.85 14.62
C LEU A 39 8.34 -4.46 14.09
N LYS A 40 8.32 -4.86 12.81
CA LYS A 40 7.21 -5.59 12.20
C LYS A 40 6.96 -6.94 12.88
N GLN A 41 8.02 -7.75 13.10
CA GLN A 41 7.91 -9.02 13.83
C GLN A 41 7.37 -8.85 15.26
N LEU A 42 7.60 -7.70 15.87
CA LEU A 42 7.12 -7.37 17.22
C LEU A 42 5.71 -6.74 17.22
N GLY A 43 5.07 -6.56 16.06
CA GLY A 43 3.75 -5.93 15.94
C GLY A 43 3.75 -4.42 16.20
N ILE A 44 4.84 -3.84 16.66
CA ILE A 44 4.92 -2.42 17.07
C ILE A 44 4.56 -1.48 15.92
N LEU A 45 4.90 -1.86 14.70
CA LEU A 45 4.64 -1.06 13.51
C LEU A 45 3.14 -0.95 13.22
N HIS A 46 2.42 -2.08 13.35
CA HIS A 46 0.98 -2.14 13.09
C HIS A 46 0.16 -1.49 14.20
N ASP A 47 0.60 -1.58 15.45
CA ASP A 47 -0.03 -0.87 16.57
C ASP A 47 -0.03 0.65 16.31
N ARG A 48 1.05 1.18 15.74
CA ARG A 48 1.14 2.60 15.37
C ARG A 48 0.34 2.96 14.11
N MET A 49 0.25 2.04 13.14
CA MET A 49 -0.50 2.25 11.89
C MET A 49 -2.00 1.93 12.03
N GLY A 50 -2.44 1.31 13.15
CA GLY A 50 -3.84 0.99 13.38
C GLY A 50 -4.40 -0.12 12.52
N TYR A 51 -3.59 -1.11 12.09
CA TYR A 51 -4.03 -2.26 11.27
C TYR A 51 -4.90 -1.83 10.07
N LYS A 52 -4.34 -0.97 9.22
CA LYS A 52 -5.05 -0.35 8.09
C LYS A 52 -5.77 -1.35 7.19
N SER A 53 -7.00 -1.01 6.80
CA SER A 53 -7.78 -1.78 5.85
C SER A 53 -7.33 -1.49 4.41
N LEU A 54 -7.04 -2.55 3.65
CA LEU A 54 -6.47 -2.48 2.32
C LEU A 54 -7.37 -3.19 1.31
N MET A 55 -7.82 -2.46 0.29
CA MET A 55 -8.53 -3.01 -0.86
C MET A 55 -7.56 -3.18 -2.03
N LEU A 56 -7.46 -4.42 -2.54
CA LEU A 56 -6.70 -4.74 -3.73
C LEU A 56 -7.63 -4.88 -4.92
N VAL A 57 -7.44 -4.04 -5.94
CA VAL A 57 -8.20 -4.08 -7.20
C VAL A 57 -7.25 -4.36 -8.35
N TYR A 58 -7.58 -5.33 -9.19
CA TYR A 58 -6.91 -5.53 -10.47
C TYR A 58 -7.57 -4.71 -11.56
N GLN A 59 -6.80 -3.94 -12.30
CA GLN A 59 -7.30 -3.15 -13.42
C GLN A 59 -6.32 -3.18 -14.60
N GLU A 60 -6.84 -3.44 -15.79
CA GLU A 60 -6.12 -3.42 -17.06
C GLU A 60 -5.94 -1.98 -17.53
N ARG A 61 -4.86 -1.32 -17.08
CA ARG A 61 -4.60 0.10 -17.38
C ARG A 61 -3.86 0.30 -18.70
N THR A 62 -3.14 -0.71 -19.16
CA THR A 62 -2.43 -0.73 -20.44
C THR A 62 -3.09 -1.71 -21.40
N ALA A 63 -2.98 -1.44 -22.70
CA ALA A 63 -3.56 -2.31 -23.74
C ALA A 63 -2.92 -3.71 -23.80
N THR A 64 -1.75 -3.87 -23.18
CA THR A 64 -1.00 -5.12 -23.14
C THR A 64 -1.11 -5.82 -21.79
N ALA A 65 -1.89 -5.30 -20.83
CA ALA A 65 -2.11 -5.95 -19.57
C ALA A 65 -2.77 -7.32 -19.75
N ILE A 66 -2.44 -8.24 -18.87
CA ILE A 66 -3.09 -9.57 -18.84
C ILE A 66 -4.57 -9.35 -18.44
N PRO A 67 -5.54 -9.96 -19.14
CA PRO A 67 -6.94 -9.86 -18.75
C PRO A 67 -7.19 -10.38 -17.32
N ARG A 68 -8.13 -9.75 -16.62
CA ARG A 68 -8.45 -10.10 -15.22
C ARG A 68 -8.90 -11.54 -15.06
N ASP A 69 -9.60 -12.12 -16.03
CA ASP A 69 -10.08 -13.50 -16.04
C ASP A 69 -8.97 -14.52 -16.36
N HIS A 70 -7.79 -14.07 -16.75
CA HIS A 70 -6.67 -14.94 -17.04
C HIS A 70 -6.19 -15.67 -15.78
N GLY A 71 -5.86 -16.96 -15.91
CA GLY A 71 -5.44 -17.81 -14.79
C GLY A 71 -4.27 -17.24 -13.95
N THR A 72 -3.32 -16.57 -14.59
CA THR A 72 -2.21 -15.90 -13.88
C THR A 72 -2.73 -14.86 -12.89
N VAL A 73 -3.67 -14.00 -13.29
CA VAL A 73 -4.25 -12.96 -12.43
C VAL A 73 -5.07 -13.58 -11.32
N GLN A 74 -5.94 -14.54 -11.67
CA GLN A 74 -6.83 -15.22 -10.72
C GLN A 74 -6.06 -15.97 -9.61
N ASN A 75 -4.90 -16.54 -9.93
CA ASN A 75 -4.05 -17.21 -8.96
C ASN A 75 -3.17 -16.24 -8.15
N THR A 76 -2.87 -15.05 -8.71
CA THR A 76 -1.97 -14.09 -8.08
C THR A 76 -2.69 -13.21 -7.05
N ILE A 77 -3.93 -12.77 -7.33
CA ILE A 77 -4.69 -11.90 -6.42
C ILE A 77 -4.78 -12.46 -5.00
N PRO A 78 -5.19 -13.73 -4.78
CA PRO A 78 -5.27 -14.28 -3.44
C PRO A 78 -3.92 -14.29 -2.71
N ALA A 79 -2.82 -14.64 -3.40
CA ALA A 79 -1.48 -14.65 -2.83
C ALA A 79 -1.02 -13.24 -2.40
N VAL A 80 -1.35 -12.21 -3.18
CA VAL A 80 -1.10 -10.81 -2.82
C VAL A 80 -1.86 -10.42 -1.56
N GLN A 81 -3.16 -10.73 -1.50
CA GLN A 81 -4.01 -10.45 -0.35
C GLN A 81 -3.49 -11.15 0.91
N GLU A 82 -3.12 -12.43 0.80
CA GLU A 82 -2.53 -13.20 1.89
C GLU A 82 -1.22 -12.55 2.37
N THR A 83 -0.33 -12.16 1.45
CA THR A 83 0.93 -11.51 1.81
C THR A 83 0.69 -10.16 2.52
N PHE A 84 -0.28 -9.36 2.09
CA PHE A 84 -0.64 -8.14 2.82
C PHE A 84 -1.21 -8.47 4.21
N ALA A 85 -2.07 -9.49 4.32
CA ALA A 85 -2.65 -9.92 5.60
C ALA A 85 -1.58 -10.42 6.59
N GLU A 86 -0.63 -11.25 6.14
CA GLU A 86 0.52 -11.70 6.94
C GLU A 86 1.40 -10.54 7.42
N ASN A 87 1.34 -9.42 6.69
CA ASN A 87 2.02 -8.19 7.04
C ASN A 87 1.16 -7.21 7.84
N GLY A 88 0.02 -7.67 8.40
CA GLY A 88 -0.81 -6.96 9.35
C GLY A 88 -1.82 -5.99 8.75
N PHE A 89 -2.04 -6.00 7.44
CA PHE A 89 -3.13 -5.26 6.82
C PHE A 89 -4.43 -6.06 6.88
N ARG A 90 -5.56 -5.39 7.09
CA ARG A 90 -6.88 -6.01 6.98
C ARG A 90 -7.30 -6.03 5.52
N THR A 91 -7.29 -7.19 4.90
CA THR A 91 -7.73 -7.39 3.52
C THR A 91 -9.21 -7.78 3.45
N PHE A 92 -9.84 -7.54 2.31
CA PHE A 92 -11.25 -7.88 2.10
C PHE A 92 -11.39 -9.34 1.64
N ASP A 93 -12.47 -9.98 2.10
CA ASP A 93 -12.78 -11.35 1.71
C ASP A 93 -13.22 -11.45 0.22
N GLN A 94 -13.19 -12.67 -0.31
CA GLN A 94 -13.55 -12.93 -1.69
C GLN A 94 -14.99 -12.54 -2.05
N GLN A 95 -15.93 -12.63 -1.09
CA GLN A 95 -17.32 -12.29 -1.34
C GLN A 95 -17.47 -10.78 -1.55
N THR A 96 -16.85 -9.99 -0.70
CA THR A 96 -16.80 -8.54 -0.81
C THR A 96 -16.11 -8.13 -2.12
N MET A 97 -14.98 -8.74 -2.45
CA MET A 97 -14.27 -8.43 -3.70
C MET A 97 -15.08 -8.79 -4.95
N ARG A 98 -15.87 -9.87 -4.93
CA ARG A 98 -16.81 -10.17 -6.04
C ARG A 98 -17.87 -9.09 -6.20
N GLN A 99 -18.36 -8.51 -5.11
CA GLN A 99 -19.31 -7.39 -5.18
C GLN A 99 -18.65 -6.15 -5.78
N VAL A 100 -17.43 -5.83 -5.33
CA VAL A 100 -16.62 -4.74 -5.91
C VAL A 100 -16.47 -4.92 -7.41
N TYR A 101 -16.03 -6.09 -7.87
CA TYR A 101 -15.87 -6.35 -9.30
C TYR A 101 -17.18 -6.31 -10.09
N ARG A 102 -18.30 -6.74 -9.50
CA ARG A 102 -19.62 -6.57 -10.17
C ARG A 102 -19.99 -5.11 -10.39
N LEU A 103 -19.66 -4.24 -9.42
CA LEU A 103 -19.89 -2.80 -9.58
C LEU A 103 -18.97 -2.20 -10.65
N LEU A 104 -17.72 -2.62 -10.69
CA LEU A 104 -16.76 -2.20 -11.71
C LEU A 104 -17.19 -2.64 -13.12
N ASP A 105 -17.75 -3.86 -13.26
CA ASP A 105 -18.18 -4.40 -14.54
C ASP A 105 -19.51 -3.77 -15.06
N GLN A 106 -20.29 -3.12 -14.19
CA GLN A 106 -21.48 -2.38 -14.59
C GLN A 106 -21.17 -1.09 -15.34
N ASP A 107 -20.03 -0.48 -15.01
CA ASP A 107 -19.50 0.65 -15.74
C ASP A 107 -18.75 0.12 -16.96
N LYS A 108 -19.37 0.26 -18.16
CA LYS A 108 -18.85 -0.28 -19.44
C LYS A 108 -17.54 0.34 -19.90
N SER A 109 -16.87 1.13 -19.08
CA SER A 109 -15.54 1.65 -19.39
C SER A 109 -14.47 0.61 -19.04
N ASP A 110 -13.65 0.22 -20.01
CA ASP A 110 -12.55 -0.72 -19.81
C ASP A 110 -11.53 -0.22 -18.76
N ARG A 111 -11.61 1.08 -18.41
CA ARG A 111 -10.70 1.74 -17.47
C ARG A 111 -11.43 2.77 -16.63
N LEU A 112 -11.65 2.45 -15.39
CA LEU A 112 -12.24 3.40 -14.46
C LEU A 112 -11.19 4.44 -14.01
N PRO A 113 -11.56 5.71 -13.94
CA PRO A 113 -10.74 6.74 -13.29
C PRO A 113 -10.37 6.35 -11.85
N VAL A 114 -9.18 6.73 -11.43
CA VAL A 114 -8.67 6.42 -10.07
C VAL A 114 -9.61 6.98 -9.00
N ASP A 115 -10.18 8.15 -9.22
CA ASP A 115 -11.11 8.79 -8.26
C ASP A 115 -12.36 7.94 -8.00
N ILE A 116 -12.87 7.25 -9.02
CA ILE A 116 -14.01 6.32 -8.85
C ILE A 116 -13.60 5.11 -8.01
N LEU A 117 -12.39 4.59 -8.21
CA LEU A 117 -11.87 3.47 -7.42
C LEU A 117 -11.61 3.89 -5.96
N ILE A 118 -11.12 5.10 -5.72
CA ILE A 118 -10.95 5.67 -4.38
C ILE A 118 -12.31 5.81 -3.70
N ALA A 119 -13.30 6.40 -4.38
CA ALA A 119 -14.65 6.53 -3.84
C ALA A 119 -15.29 5.16 -3.53
N LEU A 120 -15.07 4.17 -4.39
CA LEU A 120 -15.52 2.80 -4.15
C LEU A 120 -14.83 2.21 -2.92
N ALA A 121 -13.52 2.34 -2.79
CA ALA A 121 -12.76 1.86 -1.65
C ALA A 121 -13.24 2.50 -0.34
N LEU A 122 -13.49 3.81 -0.33
CA LEU A 122 -14.08 4.53 0.79
C LEU A 122 -15.45 3.97 1.20
N ASN A 123 -16.32 3.66 0.24
CA ASN A 123 -17.64 3.09 0.52
C ASN A 123 -17.57 1.73 1.24
N TYR A 124 -16.47 1.00 1.08
CA TYR A 124 -16.18 -0.23 1.81
C TYR A 124 -15.30 -0.01 3.05
N ASN A 125 -15.04 1.23 3.46
CA ASN A 125 -14.15 1.60 4.57
C ASN A 125 -12.73 1.05 4.40
N ALA A 126 -12.23 0.99 3.17
CA ALA A 126 -10.83 0.73 2.92
C ALA A 126 -10.05 2.03 3.11
N GLU A 127 -8.99 1.99 3.89
CA GLU A 127 -8.10 3.13 4.16
C GLU A 127 -6.99 3.24 3.12
N ILE A 128 -6.68 2.11 2.48
CA ILE A 128 -5.66 2.01 1.42
C ILE A 128 -6.29 1.31 0.21
N LEU A 129 -6.10 1.90 -0.95
CA LEU A 129 -6.42 1.30 -2.24
C LEU A 129 -5.12 0.90 -2.94
N VAL A 130 -5.00 -0.37 -3.31
CA VAL A 130 -3.93 -0.87 -4.19
C VAL A 130 -4.52 -1.27 -5.52
N ILE A 131 -4.08 -0.62 -6.59
CA ILE A 131 -4.44 -0.99 -7.97
C ILE A 131 -3.28 -1.80 -8.55
N MET A 132 -3.56 -3.04 -8.89
CA MET A 132 -2.58 -3.98 -9.46
C MET A 132 -2.80 -4.15 -10.96
N GLU A 133 -1.70 -4.22 -11.71
CA GLU A 133 -1.69 -4.55 -13.13
C GLU A 133 -0.52 -5.48 -13.42
N ILE A 134 -0.74 -6.51 -14.24
CA ILE A 134 0.30 -7.42 -14.72
C ILE A 134 0.46 -7.22 -16.23
N ILE A 135 1.67 -6.88 -16.66
CA ILE A 135 2.00 -6.59 -18.06
C ILE A 135 3.01 -7.65 -18.54
N PRO A 136 2.63 -8.52 -19.48
CA PRO A 136 3.54 -9.51 -20.02
C PRO A 136 4.67 -8.81 -20.81
N GLY A 137 5.88 -9.22 -20.55
CA GLY A 137 7.03 -8.80 -21.33
C GLY A 137 7.20 -9.62 -22.62
N LYS A 138 8.15 -9.22 -23.43
CA LYS A 138 8.48 -9.94 -24.66
C LYS A 138 9.27 -11.22 -24.35
N ARG A 139 9.14 -12.19 -25.26
CA ARG A 139 9.99 -13.37 -25.31
C ARG A 139 11.33 -12.96 -25.92
N ASP A 140 12.40 -13.04 -25.14
CA ASP A 140 13.74 -12.69 -25.61
C ASP A 140 14.60 -13.95 -25.77
N ASN A 141 15.27 -14.09 -26.91
CA ASN A 141 16.32 -15.05 -27.10
C ASN A 141 17.66 -14.43 -26.67
N LEU A 142 18.26 -14.97 -25.62
CA LEU A 142 19.47 -14.39 -25.01
C LEU A 142 20.75 -14.73 -25.78
N LYS A 143 20.82 -15.86 -26.43
CA LYS A 143 21.84 -16.41 -27.35
C LYS A 143 21.78 -17.95 -27.33
N GLY A 144 21.82 -18.56 -28.48
CA GLY A 144 21.74 -20.03 -28.60
C GLY A 144 20.39 -20.57 -28.16
N SER A 145 20.41 -21.51 -27.21
CA SER A 145 19.19 -22.18 -26.72
C SER A 145 18.52 -21.50 -25.53
N PHE A 146 19.03 -20.35 -25.06
CA PHE A 146 18.49 -19.70 -23.86
C PHE A 146 17.44 -18.67 -24.23
N TYR A 147 16.30 -18.79 -23.58
CA TYR A 147 15.16 -17.87 -23.69
C TYR A 147 14.84 -17.25 -22.34
N GLN A 148 14.37 -16.03 -22.38
CA GLN A 148 13.95 -15.27 -21.20
C GLN A 148 12.52 -14.82 -21.37
N VAL A 149 11.76 -15.01 -20.31
CA VAL A 149 10.37 -14.54 -20.17
C VAL A 149 10.34 -13.49 -19.11
N LYS A 150 9.73 -12.37 -19.41
CA LYS A 150 9.58 -11.24 -18.48
C LYS A 150 8.12 -10.97 -18.17
N SER A 151 7.85 -10.49 -16.97
CA SER A 151 6.55 -9.97 -16.58
C SER A 151 6.77 -8.74 -15.70
N ASN A 152 6.12 -7.64 -16.02
CA ASN A 152 6.12 -6.44 -15.19
C ASN A 152 4.84 -6.40 -14.37
N VAL A 153 4.99 -6.18 -13.08
CA VAL A 153 3.86 -5.95 -12.17
C VAL A 153 3.92 -4.53 -11.68
N ARG A 154 2.83 -3.81 -11.84
CA ARG A 154 2.67 -2.43 -11.34
C ARG A 154 1.69 -2.43 -10.19
N PHE A 155 2.06 -1.73 -9.11
CA PHE A 155 1.15 -1.34 -8.06
C PHE A 155 1.10 0.19 -7.98
N SER A 156 -0.13 0.72 -7.94
CA SER A 156 -0.39 2.12 -7.59
C SER A 156 -1.17 2.11 -6.28
N VAL A 157 -0.60 2.74 -5.26
CA VAL A 157 -1.12 2.73 -3.89
C VAL A 157 -1.61 4.11 -3.52
N PHE A 158 -2.83 4.19 -2.99
CA PHE A 158 -3.48 5.45 -2.63
C PHE A 158 -3.98 5.41 -1.18
N ASN A 159 -3.82 6.52 -0.47
CA ASN A 159 -4.58 6.82 0.73
C ASN A 159 -5.99 7.21 0.29
N THR A 160 -7.01 6.52 0.79
CA THR A 160 -8.39 6.78 0.35
C THR A 160 -8.99 8.03 0.99
N ALA A 161 -8.50 8.44 2.16
CA ALA A 161 -9.05 9.58 2.90
C ALA A 161 -8.88 10.91 2.14
N ASP A 162 -7.74 11.11 1.46
CA ASP A 162 -7.38 12.33 0.75
C ASP A 162 -7.08 12.13 -0.73
N GLY A 163 -7.11 10.88 -1.21
CA GLY A 163 -6.78 10.52 -2.59
C GLY A 163 -5.29 10.61 -2.91
N GLN A 164 -4.44 10.84 -1.92
CA GLN A 164 -3.00 10.97 -2.14
C GLN A 164 -2.39 9.65 -2.60
N GLN A 165 -1.58 9.70 -3.66
CA GLN A 165 -0.78 8.56 -4.08
C GLN A 165 0.40 8.35 -3.11
N ILE A 166 0.36 7.23 -2.38
CA ILE A 166 1.42 6.83 -1.43
C ILE A 166 2.64 6.32 -2.18
N ALA A 167 2.40 5.47 -3.18
CA ALA A 167 3.45 4.83 -3.96
C ALA A 167 3.00 4.45 -5.37
N GLU A 168 3.95 4.40 -6.29
CA GLU A 168 3.84 3.65 -7.54
C GLU A 168 5.10 2.80 -7.69
N THR A 169 4.92 1.50 -7.76
CA THR A 169 6.02 0.54 -7.86
C THR A 169 5.84 -0.32 -9.09
N VAL A 170 6.94 -0.56 -9.82
CA VAL A 170 6.97 -1.46 -10.98
C VAL A 170 8.13 -2.42 -10.79
N VAL A 171 7.81 -3.70 -10.74
CA VAL A 171 8.82 -4.76 -10.59
C VAL A 171 8.78 -5.70 -11.78
N GLU A 172 9.95 -5.98 -12.35
CA GLU A 172 10.12 -6.95 -13.41
C GLU A 172 10.47 -8.32 -12.81
N GLY A 173 9.66 -9.31 -13.11
CA GLY A 173 9.98 -10.72 -12.86
C GLY A 173 10.57 -11.36 -14.12
N ILE A 174 11.54 -12.23 -13.91
CA ILE A 174 12.29 -12.88 -15.00
C ILE A 174 12.34 -14.38 -14.76
N GLU A 175 11.93 -15.15 -15.77
CA GLU A 175 12.14 -16.59 -15.83
C GLU A 175 12.96 -16.97 -17.06
N ARG A 176 13.71 -18.07 -16.96
CA ARG A 176 14.58 -18.53 -18.03
C ARG A 176 14.25 -19.95 -18.45
N SER A 177 14.40 -20.24 -19.74
CA SER A 177 14.28 -21.57 -20.32
C SER A 177 15.52 -21.91 -21.15
N VAL A 178 15.94 -23.17 -21.12
CA VAL A 178 17.08 -23.66 -21.90
C VAL A 178 16.68 -23.91 -23.37
N ASN A 179 15.39 -24.19 -23.61
CA ASN A 179 14.85 -24.44 -24.95
C ASN A 179 13.80 -23.38 -25.28
N ASN A 180 13.53 -23.18 -26.59
CA ASN A 180 12.42 -22.33 -27.00
C ASN A 180 11.12 -22.89 -26.42
N PRO A 181 10.48 -22.18 -25.48
CA PRO A 181 9.26 -22.67 -24.84
C PRO A 181 8.12 -22.72 -25.86
N ASP A 182 7.37 -23.79 -25.86
CA ASP A 182 6.06 -23.85 -26.50
C ASP A 182 5.06 -22.91 -25.79
N GLU A 183 3.85 -22.79 -26.30
CA GLU A 183 2.88 -21.84 -25.74
C GLU A 183 2.49 -22.17 -24.29
N ASN A 184 2.35 -23.46 -23.95
CA ASN A 184 2.00 -23.86 -22.58
C ASN A 184 3.15 -23.61 -21.60
N GLN A 185 4.37 -23.91 -22.03
CA GLN A 185 5.58 -23.62 -21.27
C GLN A 185 5.76 -22.10 -21.12
N TRP A 186 5.48 -21.33 -22.17
CA TRP A 186 5.51 -19.87 -22.13
C TRP A 186 4.55 -19.33 -21.06
N GLN A 187 3.30 -19.77 -21.05
CA GLN A 187 2.30 -19.36 -20.06
C GLN A 187 2.73 -19.70 -18.63
N SER A 188 3.28 -20.92 -18.41
CA SER A 188 3.82 -21.32 -17.11
C SER A 188 4.99 -20.46 -16.66
N LEU A 189 5.91 -20.13 -17.56
CA LEU A 189 7.04 -19.23 -17.28
C LEU A 189 6.56 -17.81 -16.98
N LEU A 190 5.60 -17.30 -17.74
CA LEU A 190 4.99 -15.99 -17.52
C LEU A 190 4.32 -15.89 -16.15
N GLN A 191 3.59 -16.93 -15.76
CA GLN A 191 2.97 -17.01 -14.45
C GLN A 191 4.01 -16.95 -13.33
N ARG A 192 5.11 -17.75 -13.42
CA ARG A 192 6.18 -17.72 -12.43
C ARG A 192 6.89 -16.37 -12.37
N ALA A 193 7.22 -15.80 -13.52
CA ALA A 193 7.82 -14.46 -13.60
C ALA A 193 6.89 -13.41 -12.94
N GLY A 194 5.60 -13.46 -13.24
CA GLY A 194 4.59 -12.61 -12.61
C GLY A 194 4.52 -12.79 -11.08
N THR A 195 4.53 -14.03 -10.61
CA THR A 195 4.49 -14.32 -9.17
C THR A 195 5.73 -13.77 -8.44
N HIS A 196 6.91 -13.95 -9.00
CA HIS A 196 8.14 -13.38 -8.42
C HIS A 196 8.09 -11.84 -8.37
N ALA A 197 7.65 -11.21 -9.47
CA ALA A 197 7.49 -9.75 -9.52
C ALA A 197 6.47 -9.25 -8.50
N VAL A 198 5.37 -9.95 -8.33
CA VAL A 198 4.31 -9.61 -7.38
C VAL A 198 4.82 -9.62 -5.95
N LEU A 199 5.47 -10.69 -5.50
CA LEU A 199 5.95 -10.81 -4.13
C LEU A 199 6.94 -9.69 -3.79
N GLU A 200 7.86 -9.39 -4.70
CA GLU A 200 8.79 -8.28 -4.52
C GLU A 200 8.08 -6.92 -4.54
N ASN A 201 7.06 -6.75 -5.40
CA ASN A 201 6.28 -5.52 -5.47
C ASN A 201 5.44 -5.28 -4.21
N VAL A 202 4.83 -6.35 -3.65
CA VAL A 202 4.14 -6.27 -2.35
C VAL A 202 5.09 -5.80 -1.27
N ARG A 203 6.31 -6.35 -1.21
CA ARG A 203 7.32 -5.95 -0.22
C ARG A 203 7.65 -4.46 -0.33
N GLN A 204 7.95 -3.98 -1.55
CA GLN A 204 8.26 -2.56 -1.78
C GLN A 204 7.06 -1.66 -1.45
N SER A 205 5.85 -2.08 -1.79
CA SER A 205 4.63 -1.33 -1.46
C SER A 205 4.41 -1.23 0.05
N ILE A 206 4.60 -2.32 0.79
CA ILE A 206 4.51 -2.32 2.25
C ILE A 206 5.53 -1.35 2.88
N GLU A 207 6.76 -1.33 2.38
CA GLU A 207 7.78 -0.37 2.84
C GLU A 207 7.32 1.07 2.62
N GLN A 208 6.80 1.39 1.45
CA GLN A 208 6.33 2.76 1.13
C GLN A 208 5.10 3.15 1.95
N ILE A 209 4.13 2.26 2.10
CA ILE A 209 2.96 2.48 2.96
C ILE A 209 3.41 2.75 4.40
N THR A 210 4.31 1.93 4.91
CA THR A 210 4.87 2.08 6.25
C THR A 210 5.55 3.42 6.44
N LEU A 211 6.42 3.81 5.51
CA LEU A 211 7.11 5.10 5.56
C LEU A 211 6.13 6.28 5.48
N PHE A 212 5.09 6.16 4.67
CA PHE A 212 4.05 7.18 4.58
C PHE A 212 3.38 7.40 5.94
N TYR A 213 2.86 6.34 6.56
CA TYR A 213 2.18 6.45 7.85
C TYR A 213 3.11 6.75 9.03
N GLN A 214 4.39 6.41 8.95
CA GLN A 214 5.37 6.87 9.94
C GLN A 214 5.61 8.37 9.88
N ARG A 215 5.66 8.94 8.68
CA ARG A 215 5.85 10.39 8.48
C ARG A 215 4.59 11.19 8.81
N THR A 216 3.42 10.60 8.57
CA THR A 216 2.13 11.23 8.84
C THR A 216 1.61 10.91 10.25
N GLY A 217 2.14 9.90 10.92
CA GLY A 217 1.73 9.48 12.27
C GLY A 217 1.98 10.51 13.38
N ASP A 218 2.87 11.48 13.13
CA ASP A 218 3.08 12.65 13.99
C ASP A 218 2.28 13.88 13.48
N MET A 219 1.55 13.73 12.38
CA MET A 219 0.73 14.79 11.82
C MET A 219 -0.71 14.69 12.31
N VAL A 220 -1.28 15.82 12.61
CA VAL A 220 -2.72 15.99 12.83
C VAL A 220 -3.49 15.35 11.69
N GLN A 221 -4.36 14.38 11.99
CA GLN A 221 -5.20 13.76 10.98
C GLN A 221 -6.35 14.72 10.63
N VAL A 222 -6.55 14.93 9.34
CA VAL A 222 -7.62 15.78 8.82
C VAL A 222 -8.71 14.89 8.22
N TYR A 223 -9.91 14.99 8.75
CA TYR A 223 -11.08 14.29 8.23
C TYR A 223 -12.05 15.26 7.63
N THR A 224 -12.49 15.01 6.41
CA THR A 224 -13.61 15.75 5.82
C THR A 224 -14.89 14.95 6.02
N ILE A 225 -15.83 15.50 6.78
CA ILE A 225 -17.11 14.87 7.05
C ILE A 225 -18.19 15.57 6.23
N VAL A 226 -18.91 14.81 5.43
CA VAL A 226 -20.00 15.31 4.61
C VAL A 226 -21.33 14.81 5.15
N PHE A 227 -22.17 15.70 5.63
CA PHE A 227 -23.54 15.40 5.99
C PHE A 227 -24.46 15.82 4.86
N SER A 228 -25.40 14.94 4.48
CA SER A 228 -26.38 15.24 3.45
C SER A 228 -27.79 14.78 3.86
N GLY A 229 -28.82 15.41 3.31
CA GLY A 229 -30.21 15.01 3.52
C GLY A 229 -30.80 15.31 4.91
N TYR A 230 -30.18 16.19 5.67
CA TYR A 230 -30.73 16.62 6.98
C TYR A 230 -31.59 17.92 6.84
N SER A 231 -32.46 18.14 7.82
CA SER A 231 -33.20 19.41 7.89
C SER A 231 -32.37 20.51 8.55
N PRO A 232 -32.53 21.79 8.20
CA PRO A 232 -31.77 22.91 8.77
C PRO A 232 -31.80 22.99 10.32
N ARG A 233 -32.87 22.49 10.94
CA ARG A 233 -32.97 22.43 12.41
C ARG A 233 -32.00 21.45 13.05
N ARG A 234 -31.49 20.46 12.30
CA ARG A 234 -30.55 19.45 12.80
C ARG A 234 -29.10 19.89 12.63
N GLU A 235 -28.84 20.90 11.85
CA GLU A 235 -27.48 21.41 11.60
C GLU A 235 -26.78 21.86 12.88
N SER A 236 -27.41 22.76 13.61
CA SER A 236 -26.89 23.24 14.91
C SER A 236 -26.67 22.10 15.90
N PHE A 237 -27.53 21.05 15.85
CA PHE A 237 -27.37 19.88 16.69
C PHE A 237 -26.12 19.07 16.29
N ILE A 238 -25.89 18.89 14.99
CA ILE A 238 -24.71 18.17 14.47
C ILE A 238 -23.42 18.91 14.88
N ILE A 239 -23.36 20.22 14.64
CA ILE A 239 -22.21 21.05 14.98
C ILE A 239 -21.95 21.03 16.50
N ASN A 240 -22.97 21.31 17.30
CA ASN A 240 -22.85 21.28 18.77
C ASN A 240 -22.45 19.89 19.31
N TYR A 241 -22.96 18.82 18.74
CA TYR A 241 -22.57 17.48 19.14
C TYR A 241 -21.08 17.22 18.87
N LEU A 242 -20.60 17.59 17.69
CA LEU A 242 -19.19 17.44 17.34
C LEU A 242 -18.30 18.33 18.18
N GLU A 243 -18.66 19.60 18.39
CA GLU A 243 -17.90 20.54 19.23
C GLU A 243 -17.78 20.10 20.69
N ASN A 244 -18.76 19.34 21.20
CA ASN A 244 -18.73 18.81 22.56
C ASN A 244 -18.11 17.42 22.66
N THR A 245 -17.70 16.82 21.57
CA THR A 245 -16.99 15.51 21.55
C THR A 245 -15.50 15.77 21.73
N ALA A 246 -14.95 15.43 22.89
CA ALA A 246 -13.62 15.86 23.38
C ALA A 246 -12.41 15.21 22.65
N GLU A 247 -12.58 14.55 21.51
CA GLU A 247 -11.53 13.74 20.89
C GLU A 247 -10.88 14.38 19.64
N TYR A 248 -11.18 15.63 19.32
CA TYR A 248 -10.59 16.33 18.20
C TYR A 248 -9.98 17.68 18.59
N LEU A 249 -9.00 18.14 17.81
CA LEU A 249 -8.28 19.39 18.07
C LEU A 249 -9.03 20.62 17.56
N GLN A 250 -9.65 20.51 16.41
CA GLN A 250 -10.32 21.60 15.73
C GLN A 250 -11.40 21.08 14.79
N LEU A 251 -12.53 21.80 14.75
CA LEU A 251 -13.59 21.65 13.76
C LEU A 251 -13.65 22.91 12.91
N ALA A 252 -13.59 22.78 11.59
CA ALA A 252 -13.76 23.88 10.65
C ALA A 252 -14.92 23.59 9.68
N GLU A 253 -15.81 24.57 9.52
CA GLU A 253 -16.87 24.50 8.52
C GLU A 253 -16.30 24.94 7.17
N LEU A 254 -16.21 24.01 6.21
CA LEU A 254 -15.70 24.29 4.88
C LEU A 254 -16.78 24.75 3.91
N LYS A 255 -17.98 24.16 4.02
CA LYS A 255 -19.10 24.49 3.15
C LYS A 255 -20.42 24.17 3.84
N ASN A 256 -21.33 25.15 3.78
CA ASN A 256 -22.69 25.00 4.26
C ASN A 256 -23.65 25.46 3.16
N THR A 257 -24.39 24.51 2.59
CA THR A 257 -25.49 24.78 1.66
C THR A 257 -26.69 24.00 2.14
N PHE A 258 -27.87 24.48 1.85
CA PHE A 258 -29.13 23.89 2.31
C PHE A 258 -29.14 22.35 2.16
N GLY A 259 -29.12 21.63 3.30
CA GLY A 259 -29.10 20.18 3.35
C GLY A 259 -27.74 19.52 3.08
N HIS A 260 -26.65 20.29 2.96
CA HIS A 260 -25.31 19.78 2.81
C HIS A 260 -24.34 20.58 3.69
N LEU A 261 -23.71 19.91 4.64
CA LEU A 261 -22.71 20.45 5.53
C LEU A 261 -21.40 19.67 5.32
N VAL A 262 -20.32 20.39 5.03
CA VAL A 262 -18.98 19.82 4.90
C VAL A 262 -18.13 20.41 6.00
N LEU A 263 -17.63 19.55 6.86
CA LEU A 263 -16.78 19.89 7.99
C LEU A 263 -15.40 19.26 7.83
N GLU A 264 -14.40 19.98 8.26
CA GLU A 264 -13.04 19.48 8.42
C GLU A 264 -12.76 19.27 9.90
N LEU A 265 -12.41 18.05 10.27
CA LEU A 265 -12.10 17.64 11.63
C LEU A 265 -10.62 17.31 11.73
N LEU A 266 -9.92 18.00 12.64
CA LEU A 266 -8.53 17.74 12.94
C LEU A 266 -8.44 16.93 14.24
N THR A 267 -7.78 15.78 14.17
CA THR A 267 -7.53 14.92 15.33
C THR A 267 -6.03 14.71 15.54
N LEU A 268 -5.65 14.39 16.76
CA LEU A 268 -4.28 13.97 17.12
C LEU A 268 -4.08 12.49 16.81
#